data_2b8bb27c44bbefece0a84f843f2a43da
#
_entry.id   2b8bb27c44bbefece0a84f843f2a43da
#
_cell.length_a   1.000
_cell.length_b   1.000
_cell.length_c   1.000
_cell.angle_alpha   90.00
_cell.angle_beta   90.00
_cell.angle_gamma   90.00
#
_symmetry.space_group_name_H-M   'P 1'
#
loop_
_entity.id
_entity.type
_entity.pdbx_description
1 polymer ?
#
loop_
_entity_poly.entity_id
_entity_poly.type
_entity_poly.pdbx_seq_one_letter_code
_entity_poly.pdbx_strand_id
1 'polypeptide(L)'
;MHPPTDDPALPQMVHVPGGAVDLRDDRRGTRWRVEIAPFLLGRYPVTASLHRAATGADPDPSASAGSPVTNVSWLDAIDACNRLSVLSGLEEAYAVDARSGEVTCDWASNGYRLPTEAEWQYACKADTTGYRYGEIDDIAWFADNSDGRVHDVGGKAPNPWGLFDMLGNVWEWCWDLYDEEVYGSYRIFRGGSWAEPARGCGASVRRRSHPTFAIDDLGFRLARTM
;
A
#
# COMPACT_ATOMS: atom_id res chain seq x y z
N MET A 1 4.93 17.19 27.06
CA MET A 1 4.94 16.44 25.79
C MET A 1 3.48 16.08 25.53
N HIS A 2 2.79 16.82 24.64
CA HIS A 2 1.42 16.50 24.26
C HIS A 2 1.44 15.20 23.48
N PRO A 3 0.51 14.25 23.71
CA PRO A 3 0.33 13.13 22.80
C PRO A 3 -0.04 13.69 21.42
N PRO A 4 0.38 13.02 20.32
CA PRO A 4 -0.04 13.43 18.99
C PRO A 4 -1.57 13.45 18.96
N THR A 5 -2.14 14.58 18.56
CA THR A 5 -3.56 14.69 18.29
C THR A 5 -3.86 13.76 17.12
N ASP A 6 -4.70 12.74 17.34
CA ASP A 6 -5.30 11.95 16.27
C ASP A 6 -6.24 12.88 15.46
N ASP A 7 -5.65 13.68 14.59
CA ASP A 7 -6.42 14.44 13.61
C ASP A 7 -6.88 13.44 12.53
N PRO A 8 -8.18 13.15 12.41
CA PRO A 8 -8.69 12.20 11.43
C PRO A 8 -8.41 12.62 9.97
N ALA A 9 -7.93 13.83 9.76
CA ALA A 9 -7.55 14.36 8.45
C ALA A 9 -6.10 14.04 8.06
N LEU A 10 -5.28 13.48 8.96
CA LEU A 10 -3.88 13.17 8.69
C LEU A 10 -3.60 11.66 8.76
N PRO A 11 -2.70 11.14 7.89
CA PRO A 11 -2.33 9.72 7.92
C PRO A 11 -1.65 9.31 9.22
N GLN A 12 -2.12 8.25 9.85
CA GLN A 12 -1.40 7.61 10.96
C GLN A 12 -0.24 6.79 10.41
N MET A 13 0.98 7.12 10.83
CA MET A 13 2.19 6.46 10.35
C MET A 13 2.84 5.62 11.46
N VAL A 14 3.34 4.45 11.08
CA VAL A 14 4.09 3.53 11.95
C VAL A 14 5.57 3.57 11.55
N HIS A 15 6.46 3.68 12.53
CA HIS A 15 7.90 3.54 12.31
C HIS A 15 8.26 2.09 12.01
N VAL A 16 8.82 1.85 10.84
CA VAL A 16 9.36 0.55 10.41
C VAL A 16 10.88 0.60 10.57
N PRO A 17 11.47 -0.27 11.41
CA PRO A 17 12.92 -0.28 11.62
C PRO A 17 13.66 -0.72 10.36
N GLY A 18 14.91 -0.34 10.23
CA GLY A 18 15.79 -0.86 9.19
C GLY A 18 16.04 -2.35 9.34
N GLY A 19 16.33 -3.01 8.24
CA GLY A 19 16.59 -4.46 8.21
C GLY A 19 16.77 -4.98 6.80
N ALA A 20 16.34 -6.21 6.54
CA ALA A 20 16.43 -6.77 5.20
C ALA A 20 15.33 -7.79 4.93
N VAL A 21 14.97 -7.95 3.66
CA VAL A 21 13.94 -8.90 3.21
C VAL A 21 14.45 -9.72 2.03
N ASP A 22 14.10 -11.00 2.00
CA ASP A 22 14.32 -11.85 0.85
C ASP A 22 13.07 -11.83 -0.04
N LEU A 23 13.23 -11.32 -1.24
CA LEU A 23 12.21 -11.33 -2.30
C LEU A 23 12.41 -12.54 -3.20
N ARG A 24 11.34 -12.93 -3.90
CA ARG A 24 11.38 -14.00 -4.89
C ARG A 24 10.49 -13.69 -6.10
N ASP A 25 10.91 -14.16 -7.25
CA ASP A 25 10.08 -14.26 -8.44
C ASP A 25 9.95 -15.74 -8.83
N ASP A 26 8.81 -16.34 -8.51
CA ASP A 26 8.56 -17.77 -8.75
C ASP A 26 8.47 -18.09 -10.26
N ARG A 27 8.14 -17.12 -11.12
CA ARG A 27 8.11 -17.25 -12.56
C ARG A 27 9.51 -17.40 -13.16
N ARG A 28 10.46 -16.59 -12.64
CA ARG A 28 11.87 -16.63 -13.05
C ARG A 28 12.72 -17.61 -12.22
N GLY A 29 12.18 -18.12 -11.12
CA GLY A 29 12.92 -18.96 -10.17
C GLY A 29 14.05 -18.20 -9.45
N THR A 30 13.97 -16.87 -9.37
CA THR A 30 14.99 -16.03 -8.78
C THR A 30 14.64 -15.62 -7.35
N ARG A 31 15.70 -15.42 -6.54
CA ARG A 31 15.62 -14.86 -5.20
C ARG A 31 16.71 -13.82 -5.02
N TRP A 32 16.39 -12.75 -4.30
CA TRP A 32 17.35 -11.69 -3.99
C TRP A 32 17.05 -11.06 -2.64
N ARG A 33 18.07 -10.54 -2.00
CA ARG A 33 17.97 -9.85 -0.72
C ARG A 33 18.03 -8.35 -0.92
N VAL A 34 17.15 -7.63 -0.21
CA VAL A 34 17.09 -6.16 -0.25
C VAL A 34 17.28 -5.63 1.16
N GLU A 35 18.22 -4.71 1.33
CA GLU A 35 18.40 -3.95 2.57
C GLU A 35 17.38 -2.84 2.63
N ILE A 36 16.74 -2.67 3.78
CA ILE A 36 15.67 -1.70 4.03
C ILE A 36 16.18 -0.65 5.01
N ALA A 37 16.25 0.61 4.59
CA ALA A 37 16.48 1.73 5.50
C ALA A 37 15.23 1.93 6.39
N PRO A 38 15.36 2.50 7.60
CA PRO A 38 14.18 2.87 8.40
C PRO A 38 13.28 3.82 7.63
N PHE A 39 11.97 3.64 7.74
CA PHE A 39 10.96 4.47 7.08
C PHE A 39 9.66 4.51 7.88
N LEU A 40 8.74 5.35 7.46
CA LEU A 40 7.38 5.39 7.98
C LEU A 40 6.42 4.73 7.00
N LEU A 41 5.49 3.90 7.52
CA LEU A 41 4.45 3.27 6.71
C LEU A 41 3.08 3.59 7.30
N GLY A 42 2.09 3.87 6.45
CA GLY A 42 0.72 4.09 6.86
C GLY A 42 0.20 2.92 7.68
N ARG A 43 -0.36 3.20 8.85
CA ARG A 43 -0.94 2.19 9.74
C ARG A 43 -2.03 1.39 9.05
N TYR A 44 -2.77 2.04 8.17
CA TYR A 44 -3.86 1.51 7.37
C TYR A 44 -3.64 1.78 5.88
N PRO A 45 -4.30 1.08 4.98
CA PRO A 45 -4.52 1.57 3.63
C PRO A 45 -5.14 2.97 3.64
N VAL A 46 -4.90 3.78 2.61
CA VAL A 46 -5.54 5.10 2.49
C VAL A 46 -7.05 4.93 2.45
N THR A 47 -7.75 5.63 3.34
CA THR A 47 -9.21 5.55 3.40
C THR A 47 -9.88 6.44 2.36
N ALA A 48 -11.13 6.14 2.02
CA ALA A 48 -11.95 6.96 1.12
C ALA A 48 -12.07 8.41 1.61
N SER A 49 -12.22 8.61 2.93
CA SER A 49 -12.26 9.96 3.52
C SER A 49 -10.95 10.72 3.35
N LEU A 50 -9.81 10.09 3.60
CA LEU A 50 -8.49 10.71 3.47
C LEU A 50 -8.18 11.03 2.01
N HIS A 51 -8.50 10.12 1.09
CA HIS A 51 -8.35 10.34 -0.35
C HIS A 51 -9.20 11.52 -0.83
N ARG A 52 -10.47 11.57 -0.43
CA ARG A 52 -11.38 12.67 -0.77
C ARG A 52 -10.90 14.02 -0.23
N ALA A 53 -10.40 14.06 1.00
CA ALA A 53 -9.84 15.27 1.59
C ALA A 53 -8.64 15.81 0.78
N ALA A 54 -7.82 14.92 0.24
CA ALA A 54 -6.64 15.28 -0.53
C ALA A 54 -6.97 15.71 -1.97
N THR A 55 -7.80 14.94 -2.65
CA THR A 55 -7.98 15.05 -4.10
C THR A 55 -9.28 15.75 -4.50
N GLY A 56 -10.25 15.82 -3.59
CA GLY A 56 -11.62 16.22 -3.90
C GLY A 56 -12.40 15.16 -4.68
N ALA A 57 -11.76 14.05 -5.08
CA ALA A 57 -12.38 12.98 -5.83
C ALA A 57 -12.92 11.88 -4.90
N ASP A 58 -14.03 11.29 -5.31
CA ASP A 58 -14.68 10.17 -4.64
C ASP A 58 -14.87 9.03 -5.65
N PRO A 59 -13.88 8.13 -5.79
CA PRO A 59 -13.93 7.07 -6.80
C PRO A 59 -15.07 6.07 -6.56
N ASP A 60 -15.51 5.92 -5.32
CA ASP A 60 -16.68 5.13 -4.94
C ASP A 60 -17.54 5.87 -3.91
N PRO A 61 -18.54 6.63 -4.35
CA PRO A 61 -19.45 7.35 -3.45
C PRO A 61 -20.26 6.46 -2.51
N SER A 62 -20.34 5.15 -2.75
CA SER A 62 -21.05 4.19 -1.91
C SER A 62 -20.17 3.65 -0.76
N ALA A 63 -18.84 3.86 -0.83
CA ALA A 63 -17.90 3.42 0.19
C ALA A 63 -18.10 4.19 1.50
N SER A 64 -17.91 3.49 2.62
CA SER A 64 -17.87 4.14 3.93
C SER A 64 -16.63 5.05 4.04
N ALA A 65 -16.70 6.08 4.87
CA ALA A 65 -15.57 6.98 5.10
C ALA A 65 -14.33 6.26 5.63
N GLY A 66 -14.51 5.17 6.37
CA GLY A 66 -13.46 4.33 6.96
C GLY A 66 -12.98 3.20 6.05
N SER A 67 -13.63 2.94 4.92
CA SER A 67 -13.16 1.92 3.97
C SER A 67 -11.89 2.35 3.26
N PRO A 68 -10.98 1.43 2.88
CA PRO A 68 -9.92 1.74 1.93
C PRO A 68 -10.47 2.39 0.66
N VAL A 69 -9.76 3.36 0.12
CA VAL A 69 -10.05 3.85 -1.23
C VAL A 69 -9.75 2.74 -2.24
N THR A 70 -10.68 2.53 -3.17
CA THR A 70 -10.56 1.59 -4.29
C THR A 70 -10.87 2.29 -5.61
N ASN A 71 -10.83 1.57 -6.72
CA ASN A 71 -11.02 2.15 -8.06
C ASN A 71 -10.02 3.29 -8.36
N VAL A 72 -8.82 3.20 -7.82
CA VAL A 72 -7.72 4.13 -8.04
C VAL A 72 -6.60 3.43 -8.81
N SER A 73 -6.14 4.09 -9.86
CA SER A 73 -4.97 3.64 -10.62
C SER A 73 -3.67 3.95 -9.86
N TRP A 74 -2.55 3.39 -10.34
CA TRP A 74 -1.23 3.74 -9.80
C TRP A 74 -0.93 5.23 -9.98
N LEU A 75 -1.35 5.84 -11.10
CA LEU A 75 -1.19 7.27 -11.33
C LEU A 75 -2.04 8.12 -10.38
N ASP A 76 -3.27 7.70 -10.09
CA ASP A 76 -4.12 8.38 -9.09
C ASP A 76 -3.51 8.28 -7.68
N ALA A 77 -2.90 7.13 -7.34
CA ALA A 77 -2.20 6.97 -6.07
C ALA A 77 -0.96 7.88 -5.96
N ILE A 78 -0.21 8.08 -7.04
CA ILE A 78 0.91 9.04 -7.13
C ILE A 78 0.43 10.48 -6.89
N ASP A 79 -0.63 10.91 -7.58
CA ASP A 79 -1.21 12.26 -7.39
C ASP A 79 -1.71 12.44 -5.95
N ALA A 80 -2.41 11.43 -5.41
CA ALA A 80 -2.89 11.46 -4.03
C ALA A 80 -1.74 11.56 -3.00
N CYS A 81 -0.62 10.86 -3.22
CA CYS A 81 0.57 10.98 -2.35
C CYS A 81 1.09 12.42 -2.32
N ASN A 82 1.24 13.07 -3.48
CA ASN A 82 1.70 14.45 -3.56
C ASN A 82 0.71 15.41 -2.88
N ARG A 83 -0.58 15.29 -3.15
CA ARG A 83 -1.61 16.14 -2.52
C ARG A 83 -1.67 15.97 -1.00
N LEU A 84 -1.55 14.74 -0.51
CA LEU A 84 -1.48 14.46 0.93
C LEU A 84 -0.22 15.05 1.55
N SER A 85 0.92 15.05 0.83
CA SER A 85 2.14 15.71 1.26
C SER A 85 1.92 17.20 1.46
N VAL A 86 1.36 17.87 0.45
CA VAL A 86 1.05 19.32 0.52
C VAL A 86 0.09 19.62 1.66
N LEU A 87 -0.99 18.85 1.83
CA LEU A 87 -1.94 19.02 2.93
C LEU A 87 -1.29 18.86 4.31
N SER A 88 -0.26 18.01 4.40
CA SER A 88 0.49 17.75 5.62
C SER A 88 1.66 18.74 5.85
N GLY A 89 1.83 19.72 4.97
CA GLY A 89 2.96 20.67 5.02
C GLY A 89 4.31 20.04 4.67
N LEU A 90 4.30 18.95 3.89
CA LEU A 90 5.47 18.22 3.42
C LEU A 90 5.78 18.56 1.96
N GLU A 91 6.97 18.23 1.50
CA GLU A 91 7.36 18.33 0.10
C GLU A 91 6.73 17.20 -0.73
N GLU A 92 6.48 17.44 -2.01
CA GLU A 92 6.05 16.38 -2.92
C GLU A 92 7.19 15.40 -3.18
N ALA A 93 6.88 14.11 -3.20
CA ALA A 93 7.86 13.07 -3.50
C ALA A 93 7.94 12.73 -5.00
N TYR A 94 6.94 13.08 -5.79
CA TYR A 94 6.85 12.71 -7.19
C TYR A 94 6.83 13.89 -8.11
N ALA A 95 7.57 13.78 -9.23
CA ALA A 95 7.45 14.67 -10.36
C ALA A 95 6.96 13.88 -11.59
N VAL A 96 6.01 14.48 -12.34
CA VAL A 96 5.45 13.89 -13.57
C VAL A 96 5.88 14.76 -14.74
N ASP A 97 6.63 14.20 -15.69
CA ASP A 97 6.98 14.92 -16.92
C ASP A 97 5.72 15.12 -17.77
N ALA A 98 5.40 16.37 -18.06
CA ALA A 98 4.17 16.73 -18.77
C ALA A 98 4.14 16.28 -20.24
N ARG A 99 5.28 15.89 -20.83
CA ARG A 99 5.38 15.47 -22.23
C ARG A 99 5.35 13.95 -22.38
N SER A 100 6.15 13.27 -21.56
CA SER A 100 6.28 11.80 -21.61
C SER A 100 5.30 11.09 -20.71
N GLY A 101 4.77 11.75 -19.67
CA GLY A 101 4.01 11.12 -18.60
C GLY A 101 4.89 10.28 -17.66
N GLU A 102 6.20 10.36 -17.79
CA GLU A 102 7.13 9.65 -16.92
C GLU A 102 7.04 10.19 -15.49
N VAL A 103 7.01 9.28 -14.53
CA VAL A 103 6.97 9.60 -13.09
C VAL A 103 8.33 9.29 -12.48
N THR A 104 8.92 10.29 -11.83
CA THR A 104 10.14 10.14 -11.04
C THR A 104 9.85 10.33 -9.55
N CYS A 105 10.62 9.66 -8.68
CA CYS A 105 10.51 9.79 -7.23
C CYS A 105 11.79 10.42 -6.67
N ASP A 106 11.62 11.49 -5.90
CA ASP A 106 12.68 12.01 -5.03
C ASP A 106 12.70 11.23 -3.71
N TRP A 107 13.59 10.28 -3.61
CA TRP A 107 13.75 9.44 -2.41
C TRP A 107 14.29 10.20 -1.20
N ALA A 108 14.81 11.39 -1.37
CA ALA A 108 15.25 12.26 -0.28
C ALA A 108 14.12 13.17 0.25
N SER A 109 13.01 13.29 -0.51
CA SER A 109 11.85 14.05 -0.08
C SER A 109 11.26 13.51 1.23
N ASN A 110 10.77 14.41 2.07
CA ASN A 110 10.03 14.08 3.27
C ASN A 110 8.54 13.83 3.02
N GLY A 111 8.09 13.82 1.77
CA GLY A 111 6.71 13.63 1.37
C GLY A 111 6.23 12.18 1.44
N TYR A 112 4.92 12.01 1.28
CA TYR A 112 4.32 10.69 1.14
C TYR A 112 4.59 10.13 -0.24
N ARG A 113 4.80 8.83 -0.28
CA ARG A 113 5.02 8.03 -1.48
C ARG A 113 4.38 6.65 -1.34
N LEU A 114 4.35 5.88 -2.40
CA LEU A 114 4.07 4.45 -2.32
C LEU A 114 5.27 3.72 -1.68
N PRO A 115 5.05 2.63 -0.95
CA PRO A 115 6.15 1.76 -0.55
C PRO A 115 6.76 1.08 -1.78
N THR A 116 8.04 0.78 -1.72
CA THR A 116 8.61 -0.22 -2.62
C THR A 116 8.05 -1.59 -2.30
N GLU A 117 8.13 -2.53 -3.25
CA GLU A 117 7.74 -3.92 -3.02
C GLU A 117 8.49 -4.53 -1.83
N ALA A 118 9.76 -4.22 -1.71
CA ALA A 118 10.61 -4.71 -0.64
C ALA A 118 10.20 -4.13 0.73
N GLU A 119 9.96 -2.82 0.82
CA GLU A 119 9.45 -2.17 2.03
C GLU A 119 8.09 -2.76 2.44
N TRP A 120 7.19 -2.93 1.48
CA TRP A 120 5.86 -3.48 1.74
C TRP A 120 5.95 -4.90 2.30
N GLN A 121 6.74 -5.81 1.65
CA GLN A 121 6.86 -7.19 2.12
C GLN A 121 7.56 -7.29 3.47
N TYR A 122 8.60 -6.49 3.69
CA TYR A 122 9.31 -6.42 4.97
C TYR A 122 8.36 -6.00 6.09
N ALA A 123 7.62 -4.92 5.88
CA ALA A 123 6.66 -4.41 6.85
C ALA A 123 5.48 -5.37 7.08
N CYS A 124 4.98 -6.05 6.05
CA CYS A 124 3.94 -7.07 6.18
C CYS A 124 4.40 -8.22 7.07
N LYS A 125 5.63 -8.67 6.91
CA LYS A 125 6.19 -9.77 7.72
C LYS A 125 6.44 -9.38 9.17
N ALA A 126 6.88 -8.17 9.45
CA ALA A 126 7.10 -7.66 10.80
C ALA A 126 7.80 -8.68 11.71
N ASP A 127 8.99 -9.15 11.30
CA ASP A 127 9.83 -10.16 11.94
C ASP A 127 9.24 -11.59 11.94
N THR A 128 8.08 -11.84 11.37
CA THR A 128 7.55 -13.21 11.21
C THR A 128 8.18 -13.90 9.99
N THR A 129 8.32 -15.23 10.08
CA THR A 129 8.92 -16.05 9.02
C THR A 129 7.88 -16.76 8.14
N GLY A 130 6.62 -16.75 8.54
CA GLY A 130 5.53 -17.46 7.88
C GLY A 130 5.12 -16.91 6.53
N TYR A 131 4.21 -17.61 5.88
CA TYR A 131 3.48 -17.14 4.70
C TYR A 131 2.60 -15.94 5.04
N ARG A 132 2.09 -15.91 6.28
CA ARG A 132 1.29 -14.87 6.91
C ARG A 132 1.84 -14.55 8.28
N TYR A 133 1.45 -13.42 8.84
CA TYR A 133 1.82 -13.03 10.21
C TYR A 133 0.85 -13.53 11.29
N GLY A 134 -0.19 -14.29 10.92
CA GLY A 134 -1.17 -14.88 11.83
C GLY A 134 -2.14 -15.80 11.10
N GLU A 135 -3.15 -16.31 11.83
CA GLU A 135 -4.25 -17.08 11.25
C GLU A 135 -5.12 -16.19 10.37
N ILE A 136 -5.46 -16.67 9.17
CA ILE A 136 -6.04 -15.81 8.12
C ILE A 136 -7.37 -15.18 8.54
N ASP A 137 -8.21 -15.89 9.26
CA ASP A 137 -9.51 -15.38 9.70
C ASP A 137 -9.39 -14.23 10.72
N ASP A 138 -8.27 -14.19 11.46
CA ASP A 138 -8.01 -13.15 12.45
C ASP A 138 -7.42 -11.89 11.83
N ILE A 139 -6.67 -12.02 10.74
CA ILE A 139 -5.79 -10.94 10.20
C ILE A 139 -6.25 -10.38 8.86
N ALA A 140 -7.19 -11.03 8.15
CA ALA A 140 -7.53 -10.66 6.77
C ALA A 140 -9.03 -10.76 6.49
N TRP A 141 -9.53 -9.81 5.69
CA TRP A 141 -10.79 -9.93 4.96
C TRP A 141 -10.49 -10.53 3.59
N PHE A 142 -11.05 -11.69 3.29
CA PHE A 142 -10.84 -12.42 2.04
C PHE A 142 -12.14 -13.10 1.58
N ALA A 143 -12.17 -13.79 0.46
CA ALA A 143 -13.40 -14.27 -0.18
C ALA A 143 -14.34 -15.06 0.74
N ASP A 144 -13.79 -15.84 1.69
CA ASP A 144 -14.61 -16.72 2.53
C ASP A 144 -15.21 -16.01 3.76
N ASN A 145 -14.75 -14.78 4.10
CA ASN A 145 -15.19 -14.07 5.31
C ASN A 145 -15.53 -12.58 5.11
N SER A 146 -15.41 -12.06 3.87
CA SER A 146 -15.62 -10.63 3.56
C SER A 146 -17.07 -10.26 3.23
N ASP A 147 -17.98 -11.22 3.13
CA ASP A 147 -19.34 -11.00 2.62
C ASP A 147 -19.35 -10.35 1.22
N GLY A 148 -18.32 -10.61 0.41
CA GLY A 148 -18.20 -10.12 -0.96
C GLY A 148 -18.02 -8.59 -1.09
N ARG A 149 -17.40 -7.93 -0.11
CA ARG A 149 -17.22 -6.48 -0.09
C ARG A 149 -15.96 -6.05 0.66
N VAL A 150 -15.53 -4.82 0.42
CA VAL A 150 -14.53 -4.11 1.22
C VAL A 150 -15.06 -3.79 2.62
N HIS A 151 -14.19 -3.78 3.61
CA HIS A 151 -14.49 -3.44 5.01
C HIS A 151 -13.71 -2.21 5.47
N ASP A 152 -14.21 -1.53 6.49
CA ASP A 152 -13.49 -0.43 7.14
C ASP A 152 -12.14 -0.92 7.66
N VAL A 153 -11.14 -0.04 7.57
CA VAL A 153 -9.77 -0.36 7.99
C VAL A 153 -9.68 -0.72 9.46
N GLY A 154 -8.76 -1.60 9.82
CA GLY A 154 -8.51 -1.98 11.21
C GLY A 154 -9.52 -2.94 11.81
N GLY A 155 -10.41 -3.53 11.00
CA GLY A 155 -11.39 -4.51 11.44
C GLY A 155 -10.83 -5.89 11.80
N LYS A 156 -9.57 -6.16 11.43
CA LYS A 156 -8.83 -7.39 11.74
C LYS A 156 -7.60 -7.09 12.61
N ALA A 157 -6.95 -8.12 13.14
CA ALA A 157 -5.77 -7.97 13.97
C ALA A 157 -4.57 -7.41 13.17
N PRO A 158 -3.80 -6.48 13.77
CA PRO A 158 -2.59 -5.97 13.13
C PRO A 158 -1.46 -6.99 13.15
N ASN A 159 -0.43 -6.75 12.35
CA ASN A 159 0.82 -7.47 12.48
C ASN A 159 1.61 -7.03 13.75
N PRO A 160 2.75 -7.69 14.08
CA PRO A 160 3.54 -7.36 15.28
C PRO A 160 4.02 -5.90 15.38
N TRP A 161 4.10 -5.17 14.25
CA TRP A 161 4.49 -3.75 14.23
C TRP A 161 3.29 -2.80 14.26
N GLY A 162 2.07 -3.31 14.42
CA GLY A 162 0.86 -2.49 14.52
C GLY A 162 0.31 -1.99 13.19
N LEU A 163 0.67 -2.63 12.07
CA LEU A 163 0.12 -2.37 10.75
C LEU A 163 -1.09 -3.26 10.51
N PHE A 164 -2.21 -2.65 10.14
CA PHE A 164 -3.49 -3.32 9.88
C PHE A 164 -3.69 -3.56 8.38
N ASP A 165 -4.51 -4.53 8.06
CA ASP A 165 -4.95 -4.85 6.70
C ASP A 165 -3.78 -5.06 5.70
N MET A 166 -2.63 -5.54 6.21
CA MET A 166 -1.49 -5.88 5.33
C MET A 166 -1.79 -7.10 4.45
N LEU A 167 -2.79 -7.90 4.82
CA LEU A 167 -3.28 -9.02 4.02
C LEU A 167 -4.81 -8.95 3.93
N GLY A 168 -5.34 -9.17 2.72
CA GLY A 168 -6.76 -9.07 2.44
C GLY A 168 -7.26 -7.62 2.40
N ASN A 169 -8.54 -7.42 2.52
CA ASN A 169 -9.30 -6.20 2.36
C ASN A 169 -9.12 -5.62 0.95
N VAL A 170 -8.00 -4.94 0.65
CA VAL A 170 -7.68 -4.47 -0.69
C VAL A 170 -6.25 -4.81 -1.08
N TRP A 171 -6.01 -5.09 -2.35
CA TRP A 171 -4.67 -5.05 -2.94
C TRP A 171 -4.08 -3.65 -2.77
N GLU A 172 -2.75 -3.55 -2.64
CA GLU A 172 -2.06 -2.28 -2.46
C GLU A 172 -0.99 -2.07 -3.51
N TRP A 173 -1.10 -0.94 -4.26
CA TRP A 173 -0.08 -0.52 -5.20
C TRP A 173 1.27 -0.32 -4.53
N CYS A 174 2.35 -0.81 -5.18
CA CYS A 174 3.73 -0.50 -4.87
C CYS A 174 4.35 0.34 -5.99
N TRP A 175 5.48 0.98 -5.68
CA TRP A 175 6.23 1.78 -6.64
C TRP A 175 6.80 0.99 -7.80
N ASP A 176 7.25 -0.24 -7.54
CA ASP A 176 8.13 -1.00 -8.44
C ASP A 176 7.45 -1.44 -9.74
N LEU A 177 8.26 -1.52 -10.81
CA LEU A 177 7.92 -2.26 -12.03
C LEU A 177 7.95 -3.77 -11.74
N TYR A 178 7.03 -4.50 -12.33
CA TYR A 178 7.00 -5.96 -12.13
C TYR A 178 8.11 -6.67 -12.89
N ASP A 179 8.28 -6.37 -14.16
CA ASP A 179 9.27 -6.92 -15.08
C ASP A 179 9.21 -6.08 -16.36
N GLU A 180 10.09 -5.09 -16.45
CA GLU A 180 10.09 -4.09 -17.52
C GLU A 180 10.30 -4.71 -18.90
N GLU A 181 11.16 -5.74 -18.99
CA GLU A 181 11.48 -6.40 -20.26
C GLU A 181 10.27 -7.15 -20.87
N VAL A 182 9.39 -7.70 -20.01
CA VAL A 182 8.25 -8.54 -20.44
C VAL A 182 6.93 -7.77 -20.42
N TYR A 183 6.73 -6.88 -19.43
CA TYR A 183 5.46 -6.22 -19.16
C TYR A 183 5.51 -4.70 -19.27
N GLY A 184 6.68 -4.14 -19.65
CA GLY A 184 6.86 -2.69 -19.78
C GLY A 184 6.53 -1.96 -18.48
N SER A 185 5.58 -1.04 -18.53
CA SER A 185 5.23 -0.15 -17.42
C SER A 185 4.39 -0.79 -16.31
N TYR A 186 4.13 -2.11 -16.33
CA TYR A 186 3.27 -2.74 -15.33
C TYR A 186 3.83 -2.62 -13.92
N ARG A 187 3.00 -2.11 -13.01
CA ARG A 187 3.32 -1.89 -11.60
C ARG A 187 2.87 -3.06 -10.73
N ILE A 188 3.58 -3.26 -9.63
CA ILE A 188 3.31 -4.30 -8.64
C ILE A 188 2.19 -3.86 -7.71
N PHE A 189 1.35 -4.82 -7.29
CA PHE A 189 0.50 -4.68 -6.13
C PHE A 189 0.53 -5.95 -5.27
N ARG A 190 0.23 -5.80 -3.98
CA ARG A 190 0.49 -6.76 -2.93
C ARG A 190 -0.70 -6.92 -1.98
N GLY A 191 -0.71 -7.97 -1.17
CA GLY A 191 -1.57 -8.16 0.00
C GLY A 191 -2.74 -9.11 -0.19
N GLY A 192 -3.31 -9.21 -1.38
CA GLY A 192 -4.61 -9.85 -1.58
C GLY A 192 -5.75 -8.88 -1.29
N SER A 193 -6.98 -9.31 -1.49
CA SER A 193 -8.17 -8.49 -1.31
C SER A 193 -9.33 -9.28 -0.74
N TRP A 194 -10.43 -8.58 -0.48
CA TRP A 194 -11.71 -9.16 -0.07
C TRP A 194 -12.24 -10.22 -1.05
N ALA A 195 -11.89 -10.11 -2.33
CA ALA A 195 -12.34 -11.02 -3.39
C ALA A 195 -11.39 -12.22 -3.63
N GLU A 196 -10.17 -12.22 -3.04
CA GLU A 196 -9.19 -13.27 -3.24
C GLU A 196 -9.45 -14.47 -2.33
N PRO A 197 -9.24 -15.72 -2.83
CA PRO A 197 -9.21 -16.88 -1.96
C PRO A 197 -8.03 -16.79 -0.97
N ALA A 198 -8.11 -17.50 0.15
CA ALA A 198 -7.10 -17.50 1.21
C ALA A 198 -5.65 -17.58 0.71
N ARG A 199 -5.38 -18.38 -0.33
CA ARG A 199 -4.05 -18.50 -0.95
C ARG A 199 -3.54 -17.21 -1.61
N GLY A 200 -4.42 -16.28 -1.96
CA GLY A 200 -4.07 -14.98 -2.54
C GLY A 200 -3.59 -13.98 -1.48
N CYS A 201 -3.97 -14.19 -0.22
CA CYS A 201 -3.60 -13.33 0.91
C CYS A 201 -2.34 -13.86 1.59
N GLY A 202 -1.17 -13.50 1.07
CA GLY A 202 0.12 -13.92 1.61
C GLY A 202 1.21 -12.87 1.39
N ALA A 203 2.12 -12.74 2.35
CA ALA A 203 3.15 -11.70 2.37
C ALA A 203 4.07 -11.68 1.12
N SER A 204 4.23 -12.81 0.44
CA SER A 204 5.06 -12.93 -0.77
C SER A 204 4.26 -13.03 -2.08
N VAL A 205 2.94 -12.93 -2.02
CA VAL A 205 2.11 -12.92 -3.24
C VAL A 205 2.29 -11.60 -3.98
N ARG A 206 2.54 -11.69 -5.29
CA ARG A 206 2.75 -10.56 -6.20
C ARG A 206 1.70 -10.60 -7.31
N ARG A 207 1.14 -9.46 -7.62
CA ARG A 207 0.31 -9.21 -8.81
C ARG A 207 0.83 -7.99 -9.54
N ARG A 208 0.31 -7.76 -10.72
CA ARG A 208 0.69 -6.62 -11.55
C ARG A 208 -0.44 -6.17 -12.44
N SER A 209 -0.43 -4.89 -12.79
CA SER A 209 -1.25 -4.35 -13.87
C SER A 209 -0.64 -3.09 -14.47
N HIS A 210 -1.25 -2.62 -15.56
CA HIS A 210 -0.90 -1.35 -16.17
C HIS A 210 -1.14 -0.19 -15.18
N PRO A 211 -0.31 0.89 -15.17
CA PRO A 211 -0.42 1.98 -14.20
C PRO A 211 -1.73 2.78 -14.29
N THR A 212 -2.53 2.61 -15.33
CA THR A 212 -3.88 3.20 -15.47
C THR A 212 -5.00 2.25 -15.08
N PHE A 213 -4.68 1.03 -14.66
CA PHE A 213 -5.69 0.05 -14.24
C PHE A 213 -6.27 0.42 -12.87
N ALA A 214 -7.58 0.33 -12.75
CA ALA A 214 -8.30 0.55 -11.50
C ALA A 214 -9.43 -0.51 -11.39
N ILE A 215 -9.66 -1.01 -10.18
CA ILE A 215 -10.70 -1.99 -9.87
C ILE A 215 -11.12 -1.85 -8.40
N ASP A 216 -12.28 -2.38 -8.06
CA ASP A 216 -12.98 -2.23 -6.77
C ASP A 216 -12.33 -2.95 -5.57
N ASP A 217 -11.27 -3.68 -5.80
CA ASP A 217 -10.50 -4.35 -4.75
C ASP A 217 -9.01 -3.93 -4.69
N LEU A 218 -8.65 -2.81 -5.34
CA LEU A 218 -7.28 -2.31 -5.43
C LEU A 218 -7.19 -0.85 -5.00
N GLY A 219 -6.40 -0.61 -3.97
CA GLY A 219 -6.09 0.69 -3.39
C GLY A 219 -4.59 0.88 -3.19
N PHE A 220 -4.19 1.60 -2.15
CA PHE A 220 -2.79 1.84 -1.84
C PHE A 220 -2.58 2.24 -0.37
N ARG A 221 -1.32 2.19 0.07
CA ARG A 221 -0.85 2.62 1.38
C ARG A 221 0.27 3.63 1.23
N LEU A 222 0.37 4.57 2.18
CA LEU A 222 1.43 5.58 2.19
C LEU A 222 2.69 5.04 2.82
N ALA A 223 3.84 5.38 2.23
CA ALA A 223 5.15 5.31 2.86
C ALA A 223 5.76 6.71 2.93
N ARG A 224 6.81 6.88 3.74
CA ARG A 224 7.54 8.15 3.88
C ARG A 224 8.97 7.87 4.31
N THR A 225 9.92 8.53 3.66
CA THR A 225 11.33 8.51 4.05
C THR A 225 11.54 9.33 5.34
N MET A 226 12.45 8.91 6.21
CA MET A 226 12.76 9.57 7.49
C MET A 226 13.96 10.50 7.34
#